data_4d348a45a471bc95261f45024117bf7d
#
_entry.id   4d348a45a471bc95261f45024117bf7d
#
_cell.length_a   1.000
_cell.length_b   1.000
_cell.length_c   1.000
_cell.angle_alpha   90.00
_cell.angle_beta   90.00
_cell.angle_gamma   90.00
#
_symmetry.space_group_name_H-M   'P 1'
#
loop_
_entity.id
_entity.type
_entity.pdbx_description
1 polymer ?
#
loop_
_entity_poly.entity_id
_entity_poly.type
_entity_poly.pdbx_seq_one_letter_code
_entity_poly.pdbx_strand_id
1 'polypeptide(L)'
;MTNEQIISKMKEDMKMRGFSHWTEESYLGKTKDIIKYFRKPLEEVTIEELRNFLLKYLREERKLSERSVNYYNSVIRFIYEVTLDKLINKKQLAMYRKRRKMKDVLTKEELSTFFNACENYMYKTIFMMIYGSGLRVSEAVNLKIGDIDSRKMRIFVRGGKGGKDRYTVLPQTSLEMLRKYYKMYKPKHPEGYLFINREGNPLTIERTRVFFRRYRKKAKIDDKFVIHSLRHRIRHGFNRKRSKYIRSKRTNGT
;
A
#
# COMPACT_ATOMS: atom_id res chain seq x y z
N MET A 1 -21.80 -14.38 -23.51
CA MET A 1 -21.12 -15.13 -22.42
C MET A 1 -21.90 -15.01 -21.12
N THR A 2 -21.99 -16.08 -20.33
CA THR A 2 -22.55 -15.99 -18.96
C THR A 2 -21.60 -15.22 -18.04
N ASN A 3 -22.13 -14.73 -16.91
CA ASN A 3 -21.29 -14.02 -15.92
C ASN A 3 -20.19 -14.91 -15.33
N GLU A 4 -20.42 -16.23 -15.23
CA GLU A 4 -19.42 -17.20 -14.76
C GLU A 4 -18.29 -17.37 -15.78
N GLN A 5 -18.64 -17.46 -17.07
CA GLN A 5 -17.65 -17.50 -18.16
C GLN A 5 -16.80 -16.23 -18.21
N ILE A 6 -17.43 -15.04 -17.99
CA ILE A 6 -16.72 -13.77 -17.91
C ILE A 6 -15.73 -13.77 -16.75
N ILE A 7 -16.13 -14.24 -15.55
CA ILE A 7 -15.26 -14.35 -14.39
C ILE A 7 -14.08 -15.28 -14.64
N SER A 8 -14.32 -16.44 -15.28
CA SER A 8 -13.26 -17.40 -15.60
C SER A 8 -12.25 -16.81 -16.57
N LYS A 9 -12.72 -16.26 -17.70
CA LYS A 9 -11.86 -15.62 -18.70
C LYS A 9 -11.09 -14.44 -18.12
N MET A 10 -11.76 -13.61 -17.29
CA MET A 10 -11.11 -12.49 -16.61
C MET A 10 -9.95 -12.93 -15.72
N LYS A 11 -10.07 -14.09 -15.01
CA LYS A 11 -8.96 -14.66 -14.21
C LYS A 11 -7.78 -15.04 -15.09
N GLU A 12 -8.04 -15.67 -16.22
CA GLU A 12 -7.00 -16.04 -17.20
C GLU A 12 -6.31 -14.81 -17.76
N ASP A 13 -7.07 -13.80 -18.19
CA ASP A 13 -6.55 -12.52 -18.69
C ASP A 13 -5.66 -11.80 -17.67
N MET A 14 -6.04 -11.81 -16.39
CA MET A 14 -5.26 -11.22 -15.31
C MET A 14 -3.96 -11.99 -15.07
N LYS A 15 -3.99 -13.33 -15.09
CA LYS A 15 -2.79 -14.18 -14.95
C LYS A 15 -1.81 -13.95 -16.10
N MET A 16 -2.28 -13.95 -17.34
CA MET A 16 -1.45 -13.67 -18.52
C MET A 16 -0.77 -12.30 -18.45
N ARG A 17 -1.40 -11.32 -17.82
CA ARG A 17 -0.87 -9.96 -17.62
C ARG A 17 -0.02 -9.82 -16.34
N GLY A 18 0.24 -10.91 -15.61
CA GLY A 18 1.06 -10.92 -14.41
C GLY A 18 0.47 -10.11 -13.24
N PHE A 19 -0.85 -10.06 -13.09
CA PHE A 19 -1.47 -9.39 -11.97
C PHE A 19 -1.10 -10.10 -10.67
N SER A 20 -0.91 -9.34 -9.58
CA SER A 20 -0.69 -9.93 -8.28
C SER A 20 -2.00 -10.54 -7.75
N HIS A 21 -1.89 -11.60 -6.95
CA HIS A 21 -3.03 -12.25 -6.29
C HIS A 21 -4.00 -11.24 -5.62
N TRP A 22 -3.47 -10.23 -4.90
CA TRP A 22 -4.27 -9.18 -4.29
C TRP A 22 -5.03 -8.30 -5.30
N THR A 23 -4.44 -8.05 -6.47
CA THR A 23 -5.11 -7.31 -7.55
C THR A 23 -6.22 -8.16 -8.15
N GLU A 24 -5.95 -9.44 -8.39
CA GLU A 24 -6.95 -10.40 -8.89
C GLU A 24 -8.15 -10.48 -7.96
N GLU A 25 -7.93 -10.76 -6.66
CA GLU A 25 -9.01 -10.81 -5.67
C GLU A 25 -9.83 -9.52 -5.61
N SER A 26 -9.13 -8.38 -5.64
CA SER A 26 -9.80 -7.09 -5.59
C SER A 26 -10.65 -6.81 -6.83
N TYR A 27 -10.16 -7.17 -8.02
CA TYR A 27 -10.90 -7.04 -9.28
C TYR A 27 -12.11 -7.97 -9.28
N LEU A 28 -11.92 -9.24 -8.93
CA LEU A 28 -13.00 -10.23 -8.86
C LEU A 28 -14.07 -9.84 -7.84
N GLY A 29 -13.67 -9.31 -6.67
CA GLY A 29 -14.61 -8.79 -5.68
C GLY A 29 -15.49 -7.68 -6.24
N LYS A 30 -14.89 -6.73 -6.99
CA LYS A 30 -15.65 -5.65 -7.63
C LYS A 30 -16.51 -6.15 -8.79
N THR A 31 -16.05 -7.13 -9.55
CA THR A 31 -16.84 -7.78 -10.61
C THR A 31 -18.09 -8.43 -10.03
N LYS A 32 -17.97 -9.15 -8.90
CA LYS A 32 -19.13 -9.73 -8.19
C LYS A 32 -20.12 -8.65 -7.72
N ASP A 33 -19.63 -7.52 -7.20
CA ASP A 33 -20.48 -6.37 -6.81
C ASP A 33 -21.27 -5.85 -8.01
N ILE A 34 -20.63 -5.72 -9.19
CA ILE A 34 -21.24 -5.25 -10.44
C ILE A 34 -22.30 -6.23 -10.92
N ILE A 35 -22.00 -7.53 -10.98
CA ILE A 35 -22.94 -8.59 -11.37
C ILE A 35 -24.17 -8.59 -10.45
N LYS A 36 -23.95 -8.50 -9.14
CA LYS A 36 -25.03 -8.45 -8.15
C LYS A 36 -25.96 -7.25 -8.33
N TYR A 37 -25.44 -6.13 -8.78
CA TYR A 37 -26.24 -4.92 -9.04
C TYR A 37 -27.10 -5.06 -10.28
N PHE A 38 -26.51 -5.47 -11.41
CA PHE A 38 -27.23 -5.55 -12.69
C PHE A 38 -28.19 -6.73 -12.79
N ARG A 39 -27.89 -7.86 -12.13
CA ARG A 39 -28.71 -9.09 -12.15
C ARG A 39 -29.00 -9.62 -13.56
N LYS A 40 -28.15 -9.29 -14.54
CA LYS A 40 -28.19 -9.76 -15.92
C LYS A 40 -26.76 -10.01 -16.42
N PRO A 41 -26.59 -10.67 -17.59
CA PRO A 41 -25.26 -10.84 -18.17
C PRO A 41 -24.57 -9.50 -18.40
N LEU A 42 -23.32 -9.36 -18.00
CA LEU A 42 -22.56 -8.10 -18.17
C LEU A 42 -22.40 -7.72 -19.65
N GLU A 43 -22.46 -8.71 -20.54
CA GLU A 43 -22.38 -8.49 -21.98
C GLU A 43 -23.57 -7.70 -22.55
N GLU A 44 -24.71 -7.73 -21.86
CA GLU A 44 -25.96 -7.05 -22.23
C GLU A 44 -26.12 -5.68 -21.55
N VAL A 45 -25.20 -5.33 -20.64
CA VAL A 45 -25.26 -4.05 -19.94
C VAL A 45 -24.76 -2.93 -20.85
N THR A 46 -25.61 -1.92 -21.04
CA THR A 46 -25.31 -0.78 -21.89
C THR A 46 -24.36 0.21 -21.23
N ILE A 47 -23.72 1.06 -22.02
CA ILE A 47 -22.84 2.12 -21.51
C ILE A 47 -23.60 3.10 -20.62
N GLU A 48 -24.86 3.41 -20.93
CA GLU A 48 -25.69 4.29 -20.12
C GLU A 48 -25.99 3.69 -18.74
N GLU A 49 -26.28 2.39 -18.68
CA GLU A 49 -26.46 1.68 -17.42
C GLU A 49 -25.16 1.67 -16.59
N LEU A 50 -24.00 1.48 -17.22
CA LEU A 50 -22.69 1.57 -16.53
C LEU A 50 -22.45 2.99 -15.99
N ARG A 51 -22.81 4.03 -16.72
CA ARG A 51 -22.73 5.42 -16.22
C ARG A 51 -23.63 5.63 -15.00
N ASN A 52 -24.88 5.18 -15.07
CA ASN A 52 -25.83 5.28 -13.98
C ASN A 52 -25.34 4.52 -12.74
N PHE A 53 -24.77 3.32 -12.92
CA PHE A 53 -24.13 2.58 -11.85
C PHE A 53 -23.00 3.38 -11.16
N LEU A 54 -22.10 3.98 -11.95
CA LEU A 54 -20.96 4.74 -11.41
C LEU A 54 -21.40 6.04 -10.73
N LEU A 55 -22.32 6.80 -11.34
CA LEU A 55 -22.71 8.13 -10.88
C LEU A 55 -23.81 8.07 -9.83
N LYS A 56 -24.95 7.43 -10.14
CA LYS A 56 -26.09 7.39 -9.23
C LYS A 56 -25.84 6.40 -8.10
N TYR A 57 -25.68 5.12 -8.41
CA TYR A 57 -25.58 4.10 -7.37
C TYR A 57 -24.28 4.21 -6.53
N LEU A 58 -23.11 4.23 -7.15
CA LEU A 58 -21.87 4.24 -6.35
C LEU A 58 -21.57 5.60 -5.73
N ARG A 59 -21.82 6.71 -6.47
CA ARG A 59 -21.43 8.04 -6.01
C ARG A 59 -22.49 8.68 -5.13
N GLU A 60 -23.77 8.68 -5.54
CA GLU A 60 -24.85 9.37 -4.85
C GLU A 60 -25.47 8.51 -3.74
N GLU A 61 -25.90 7.29 -4.04
CA GLU A 61 -26.56 6.42 -3.06
C GLU A 61 -25.55 5.81 -2.07
N ARG A 62 -24.48 5.14 -2.55
CA ARG A 62 -23.46 4.54 -1.70
C ARG A 62 -22.40 5.52 -1.18
N LYS A 63 -22.43 6.77 -1.62
CA LYS A 63 -21.52 7.87 -1.21
C LYS A 63 -20.02 7.49 -1.27
N LEU A 64 -19.64 6.66 -2.23
CA LEU A 64 -18.25 6.25 -2.38
C LEU A 64 -17.38 7.43 -2.83
N SER A 65 -16.10 7.40 -2.42
CA SER A 65 -15.12 8.41 -2.86
C SER A 65 -14.88 8.33 -4.37
N GLU A 66 -14.53 9.46 -5.00
CA GLU A 66 -14.14 9.54 -6.42
C GLU A 66 -13.06 8.50 -6.78
N ARG A 67 -12.14 8.24 -5.85
CA ARG A 67 -11.09 7.22 -6.03
C ARG A 67 -11.68 5.81 -6.10
N SER A 68 -12.67 5.51 -5.28
CA SER A 68 -13.34 4.20 -5.27
C SER A 68 -14.17 4.02 -6.54
N VAL A 69 -14.88 5.06 -6.98
CA VAL A 69 -15.63 5.03 -8.24
C VAL A 69 -14.69 4.83 -9.43
N ASN A 70 -13.55 5.54 -9.48
CA ASN A 70 -12.53 5.33 -10.51
C ASN A 70 -11.97 3.90 -10.50
N TYR A 71 -11.91 3.26 -9.32
CA TYR A 71 -11.47 1.88 -9.24
C TYR A 71 -12.50 0.92 -9.88
N TYR A 72 -13.80 1.09 -9.59
CA TYR A 72 -14.86 0.36 -10.30
C TYR A 72 -14.82 0.60 -11.81
N ASN A 73 -14.63 1.84 -12.25
CA ASN A 73 -14.49 2.17 -13.67
C ASN A 73 -13.29 1.42 -14.30
N SER A 74 -12.16 1.31 -13.58
CA SER A 74 -11.00 0.53 -14.07
C SER A 74 -11.33 -0.96 -14.20
N VAL A 75 -12.11 -1.53 -13.28
CA VAL A 75 -12.57 -2.93 -13.36
C VAL A 75 -13.54 -3.12 -14.52
N ILE A 76 -14.52 -2.22 -14.69
CA ILE A 76 -15.46 -2.24 -15.83
C ILE A 76 -14.69 -2.21 -17.15
N ARG A 77 -13.72 -1.29 -17.28
CA ARG A 77 -12.89 -1.24 -18.50
C ARG A 77 -12.12 -2.53 -18.72
N PHE A 78 -11.58 -3.14 -17.67
CA PHE A 78 -10.89 -4.42 -17.82
C PHE A 78 -11.84 -5.51 -18.32
N ILE A 79 -13.05 -5.60 -17.76
CA ILE A 79 -14.07 -6.58 -18.20
C ILE A 79 -14.40 -6.38 -19.68
N TYR A 80 -14.70 -5.13 -20.07
CA TYR A 80 -15.17 -4.87 -21.43
C TYR A 80 -14.03 -4.87 -22.43
N GLU A 81 -12.95 -4.09 -22.20
CA GLU A 81 -11.88 -3.87 -23.17
C GLU A 81 -10.92 -5.07 -23.28
N VAL A 82 -10.76 -5.85 -22.20
CA VAL A 82 -9.82 -6.98 -22.19
C VAL A 82 -10.56 -8.33 -22.29
N THR A 83 -11.57 -8.56 -21.46
CA THR A 83 -12.19 -9.88 -21.37
C THR A 83 -13.28 -10.07 -22.44
N LEU A 84 -14.08 -9.04 -22.73
CA LEU A 84 -15.15 -9.09 -23.73
C LEU A 84 -14.73 -8.57 -25.11
N ASP A 85 -13.54 -7.99 -25.23
CA ASP A 85 -13.03 -7.33 -26.46
C ASP A 85 -13.99 -6.26 -27.02
N LYS A 86 -14.63 -5.50 -26.12
CA LYS A 86 -15.56 -4.41 -26.45
C LYS A 86 -14.96 -3.07 -26.03
N LEU A 87 -14.57 -2.24 -26.97
CA LEU A 87 -13.98 -0.93 -26.70
C LEU A 87 -14.96 0.02 -26.03
N ILE A 88 -14.54 0.65 -24.93
CA ILE A 88 -15.26 1.74 -24.27
C ILE A 88 -14.55 3.06 -24.53
N ASN A 89 -15.22 3.98 -25.21
CA ASN A 89 -14.67 5.31 -25.44
C ASN A 89 -14.41 6.01 -24.09
N LYS A 90 -13.23 6.64 -23.98
CA LYS A 90 -12.84 7.40 -22.76
C LYS A 90 -13.81 8.54 -22.43
N LYS A 91 -14.51 9.10 -23.42
CA LYS A 91 -15.54 10.14 -23.22
C LYS A 91 -16.82 9.55 -22.63
N GLN A 92 -17.16 8.31 -22.93
CA GLN A 92 -18.39 7.66 -22.45
C GLN A 92 -18.33 7.31 -20.97
N LEU A 93 -17.19 6.75 -20.49
CA LEU A 93 -16.95 6.46 -19.09
C LEU A 93 -15.71 7.24 -18.62
N ALA A 94 -15.88 8.55 -18.40
CA ALA A 94 -14.82 9.40 -17.91
C ALA A 94 -14.44 9.06 -16.45
N MET A 95 -13.16 9.23 -16.11
CA MET A 95 -12.67 9.09 -14.73
C MET A 95 -12.63 10.46 -14.05
N TYR A 96 -12.95 10.50 -12.75
CA TYR A 96 -12.72 11.69 -11.94
C TYR A 96 -11.24 12.08 -11.96
N ARG A 97 -10.95 13.38 -12.10
CA ARG A 97 -9.59 13.91 -12.06
C ARG A 97 -8.95 13.65 -10.69
N LYS A 98 -7.75 13.09 -10.69
CA LYS A 98 -7.00 12.89 -9.43
C LYS A 98 -6.54 14.23 -8.88
N ARG A 99 -7.24 14.78 -7.91
CA ARG A 99 -6.74 15.92 -7.13
C ARG A 99 -5.61 15.44 -6.21
N ARG A 100 -4.42 16.01 -6.37
CA ARG A 100 -3.30 15.76 -5.45
C ARG A 100 -3.55 16.57 -4.17
N LYS A 101 -4.18 15.96 -3.17
CA LYS A 101 -4.16 16.54 -1.83
C LYS A 101 -2.76 16.39 -1.25
N MET A 102 -2.21 17.47 -0.69
CA MET A 102 -1.02 17.37 0.15
C MET A 102 -1.35 16.44 1.32
N LYS A 103 -0.47 15.48 1.55
CA LYS A 103 -0.63 14.57 2.68
C LYS A 103 -0.02 15.22 3.91
N ASP A 104 -0.79 15.30 4.96
CA ASP A 104 -0.29 15.71 6.27
C ASP A 104 0.81 14.76 6.71
N VAL A 105 1.88 15.33 7.24
CA VAL A 105 3.05 14.59 7.74
C VAL A 105 3.12 14.84 9.23
N LEU A 106 3.28 13.79 10.02
CA LEU A 106 3.48 13.87 11.46
C LEU A 106 4.62 14.86 11.80
N THR A 107 4.41 15.73 12.75
CA THR A 107 5.46 16.64 13.27
C THR A 107 6.53 15.83 14.03
N LYS A 108 7.62 16.47 14.43
CA LYS A 108 8.65 15.81 15.26
C LYS A 108 8.10 15.46 16.64
N GLU A 109 7.29 16.34 17.18
CA GLU A 109 6.66 16.24 18.49
C GLU A 109 5.65 15.09 18.51
N GLU A 110 4.77 15.01 17.49
CA GLU A 110 3.82 13.90 17.32
C GLU A 110 4.53 12.55 17.16
N LEU A 111 5.63 12.50 16.39
CA LEU A 111 6.44 11.28 16.26
C LEU A 111 7.08 10.88 17.58
N SER A 112 7.65 11.82 18.34
CA SER A 112 8.22 11.55 19.65
C SER A 112 7.15 10.98 20.59
N THR A 113 5.99 11.63 20.66
CA THR A 113 4.85 11.18 21.47
C THR A 113 4.37 9.79 21.06
N PHE A 114 4.28 9.52 19.73
CA PHE A 114 3.93 8.21 19.21
C PHE A 114 4.92 7.12 19.66
N PHE A 115 6.22 7.36 19.45
CA PHE A 115 7.24 6.38 19.82
C PHE A 115 7.34 6.17 21.33
N ASN A 116 7.09 7.20 22.14
CA ASN A 116 7.03 7.06 23.60
C ASN A 116 5.80 6.26 24.06
N ALA A 117 4.67 6.38 23.38
CA ALA A 117 3.48 5.58 23.64
C ALA A 117 3.63 4.11 23.26
N CYS A 118 4.63 3.73 22.44
CA CYS A 118 4.89 2.35 22.03
C CYS A 118 5.57 1.56 23.16
N GLU A 119 4.79 0.85 23.96
CA GLU A 119 5.25 0.04 25.10
C GLU A 119 5.97 -1.24 24.66
N ASN A 120 5.44 -1.92 23.64
CA ASN A 120 6.05 -3.16 23.15
C ASN A 120 7.22 -2.83 22.22
N TYR A 121 8.42 -3.26 22.62
CA TYR A 121 9.67 -2.93 21.94
C TYR A 121 9.74 -3.48 20.51
N MET A 122 9.15 -4.65 20.24
CA MET A 122 9.09 -5.23 18.89
C MET A 122 8.31 -4.33 17.93
N TYR A 123 7.08 -3.91 18.30
CA TYR A 123 6.30 -3.00 17.46
C TYR A 123 6.96 -1.63 17.33
N LYS A 124 7.55 -1.11 18.41
CA LYS A 124 8.34 0.13 18.36
C LYS A 124 9.46 0.02 17.31
N THR A 125 10.17 -1.10 17.30
CA THR A 125 11.26 -1.36 16.32
C THR A 125 10.70 -1.45 14.90
N ILE A 126 9.59 -2.16 14.67
CA ILE A 126 8.94 -2.24 13.35
C ILE A 126 8.55 -0.84 12.84
N PHE A 127 7.92 -0.02 13.70
CA PHE A 127 7.53 1.34 13.31
C PHE A 127 8.74 2.23 13.04
N MET A 128 9.83 2.07 13.79
CA MET A 128 11.08 2.77 13.52
C MET A 128 11.69 2.34 12.18
N MET A 129 11.63 1.06 11.82
CA MET A 129 12.07 0.58 10.51
C MET A 129 11.23 1.18 9.37
N ILE A 130 9.91 1.25 9.54
CA ILE A 130 9.02 1.89 8.57
C ILE A 130 9.36 3.38 8.44
N TYR A 131 9.57 4.07 9.57
CA TYR A 131 9.90 5.49 9.61
C TYR A 131 11.29 5.78 9.08
N GLY A 132 12.33 5.12 9.63
CA GLY A 132 13.73 5.41 9.35
C GLY A 132 14.21 4.92 7.99
N SER A 133 13.76 3.74 7.55
CA SER A 133 14.18 3.12 6.28
C SER A 133 13.15 3.28 5.16
N GLY A 134 11.98 3.85 5.45
CA GLY A 134 10.92 4.05 4.47
C GLY A 134 10.31 2.74 3.93
N LEU A 135 10.31 1.68 4.72
CA LEU A 135 9.71 0.41 4.35
C LEU A 135 8.18 0.49 4.27
N ARG A 136 7.56 -0.35 3.44
CA ARG A 136 6.13 -0.61 3.56
C ARG A 136 5.89 -1.51 4.76
N VAL A 137 4.67 -1.50 5.32
CA VAL A 137 4.34 -2.39 6.44
C VAL A 137 4.57 -3.86 6.06
N SER A 138 4.19 -4.29 4.86
CA SER A 138 4.44 -5.64 4.36
C SER A 138 5.93 -5.96 4.23
N GLU A 139 6.74 -5.00 3.80
CA GLU A 139 8.19 -5.16 3.71
C GLU A 139 8.83 -5.26 5.11
N ALA A 140 8.34 -4.47 6.07
CA ALA A 140 8.87 -4.47 7.42
C ALA A 140 8.55 -5.76 8.19
N VAL A 141 7.32 -6.29 8.08
CA VAL A 141 6.96 -7.54 8.78
C VAL A 141 7.62 -8.78 8.17
N ASN A 142 7.92 -8.74 6.86
CA ASN A 142 8.55 -9.84 6.14
C ASN A 142 10.09 -9.74 6.10
N LEU A 143 10.71 -8.80 6.85
CA LEU A 143 12.16 -8.72 6.92
C LEU A 143 12.76 -10.00 7.50
N LYS A 144 13.81 -10.49 6.85
CA LYS A 144 14.66 -11.58 7.33
C LYS A 144 15.95 -11.02 7.93
N ILE A 145 16.56 -11.77 8.84
CA ILE A 145 17.82 -11.37 9.48
C ILE A 145 18.91 -11.12 8.43
N GLY A 146 18.98 -11.99 7.40
CA GLY A 146 19.94 -11.86 6.30
C GLY A 146 19.69 -10.68 5.36
N ASP A 147 18.56 -9.97 5.48
CA ASP A 147 18.30 -8.78 4.68
C ASP A 147 19.00 -7.53 5.24
N ILE A 148 19.54 -7.60 6.47
CA ILE A 148 20.16 -6.48 7.17
C ILE A 148 21.67 -6.48 6.92
N ASP A 149 22.15 -5.59 6.05
CA ASP A 149 23.57 -5.34 5.82
C ASP A 149 24.03 -4.17 6.71
N SER A 150 24.45 -4.49 7.93
CA SER A 150 24.91 -3.49 8.89
C SER A 150 26.26 -2.86 8.53
N ARG A 151 27.09 -3.52 7.72
CA ARG A 151 28.38 -2.97 7.26
C ARG A 151 28.16 -1.87 6.22
N LYS A 152 27.23 -2.09 5.28
CA LYS A 152 26.89 -1.13 4.21
C LYS A 152 25.71 -0.24 4.57
N MET A 153 25.22 -0.30 5.83
CA MET A 153 24.10 0.49 6.35
C MET A 153 22.89 0.50 5.41
N ARG A 154 22.48 -0.69 4.94
CA ARG A 154 21.37 -0.87 4.00
C ARG A 154 20.55 -2.11 4.32
N ILE A 155 19.34 -2.15 3.80
CA ILE A 155 18.37 -3.24 3.91
C ILE A 155 18.03 -3.72 2.51
N PHE A 156 18.08 -5.01 2.28
CA PHE A 156 17.58 -5.64 1.07
C PHE A 156 16.07 -5.82 1.19
N VAL A 157 15.30 -5.35 0.22
CA VAL A 157 13.84 -5.44 0.17
C VAL A 157 13.46 -6.30 -1.00
N ARG A 158 12.95 -7.51 -0.71
CA ARG A 158 12.51 -8.48 -1.71
C ARG A 158 11.13 -8.13 -2.23
N GLY A 159 10.88 -8.37 -3.52
CA GLY A 159 9.55 -8.29 -4.12
C GLY A 159 8.84 -6.95 -3.90
N GLY A 160 9.55 -5.83 -4.00
CA GLY A 160 8.98 -4.50 -3.84
C GLY A 160 7.84 -4.20 -4.84
N LYS A 161 7.41 -2.95 -4.97
CA LYS A 161 6.34 -2.57 -5.90
C LYS A 161 6.67 -3.02 -7.33
N GLY A 162 5.82 -3.86 -7.91
CA GLY A 162 6.02 -4.44 -9.24
C GLY A 162 7.01 -5.61 -9.24
N GLY A 163 7.18 -6.32 -8.11
CA GLY A 163 8.06 -7.49 -7.99
C GLY A 163 9.55 -7.19 -7.99
N LYS A 164 9.96 -5.91 -8.00
CA LYS A 164 11.38 -5.52 -8.11
C LYS A 164 12.06 -5.45 -6.75
N ASP A 165 13.19 -6.14 -6.64
CA ASP A 165 14.07 -6.04 -5.48
C ASP A 165 14.78 -4.70 -5.42
N ARG A 166 15.09 -4.23 -4.22
CA ARG A 166 15.84 -2.98 -4.03
C ARG A 166 16.55 -2.93 -2.69
N TYR A 167 17.55 -2.09 -2.60
CA TYR A 167 18.12 -1.66 -1.33
C TYR A 167 17.46 -0.38 -0.83
N THR A 168 17.35 -0.25 0.50
CA THR A 168 17.00 0.99 1.19
C THR A 168 17.99 1.28 2.30
N VAL A 169 18.01 2.52 2.78
CA VAL A 169 18.93 2.94 3.85
C VAL A 169 18.56 2.29 5.19
N LEU A 170 19.57 1.99 6.00
CA LEU A 170 19.45 1.57 7.38
C LEU A 170 20.04 2.67 8.28
N PRO A 171 19.22 3.59 8.83
CA PRO A 171 19.73 4.61 9.75
C PRO A 171 20.36 3.98 11.00
N GLN A 172 21.36 4.65 11.58
CA GLN A 172 22.06 4.19 12.78
C GLN A 172 21.10 3.91 13.93
N THR A 173 20.15 4.82 14.19
CA THR A 173 19.13 4.63 15.23
C THR A 173 18.27 3.38 15.00
N SER A 174 17.94 3.08 13.75
CA SER A 174 17.20 1.86 13.39
C SER A 174 18.02 0.60 13.63
N LEU A 175 19.31 0.63 13.30
CA LEU A 175 20.24 -0.49 13.56
C LEU A 175 20.40 -0.75 15.06
N GLU A 176 20.57 0.29 15.87
CA GLU A 176 20.67 0.16 17.31
C GLU A 176 19.42 -0.46 17.94
N MET A 177 18.24 0.00 17.50
CA MET A 177 16.98 -0.60 17.93
C MET A 177 16.84 -2.06 17.51
N LEU A 178 17.24 -2.41 16.29
CA LEU A 178 17.26 -3.80 15.82
C LEU A 178 18.20 -4.67 16.65
N ARG A 179 19.39 -4.20 16.95
CA ARG A 179 20.37 -4.93 17.80
C ARG A 179 19.81 -5.18 19.20
N LYS A 180 19.19 -4.15 19.81
CA LYS A 180 18.55 -4.28 21.11
C LYS A 180 17.37 -5.25 21.05
N TYR A 181 16.51 -5.14 20.04
CA TYR A 181 15.41 -6.07 19.79
C TYR A 181 15.93 -7.50 19.66
N TYR A 182 16.95 -7.73 18.85
CA TYR A 182 17.52 -9.05 18.63
C TYR A 182 18.08 -9.67 19.91
N LYS A 183 18.79 -8.90 20.72
CA LYS A 183 19.29 -9.34 22.03
C LYS A 183 18.18 -9.74 23.00
N MET A 184 17.08 -8.97 23.01
CA MET A 184 15.94 -9.19 23.93
C MET A 184 15.07 -10.38 23.52
N TYR A 185 14.76 -10.51 22.24
CA TYR A 185 13.76 -11.46 21.74
C TYR A 185 14.37 -12.71 21.12
N LYS A 186 15.63 -12.68 20.68
CA LYS A 186 16.37 -13.79 20.05
C LYS A 186 15.49 -14.55 19.04
N PRO A 187 14.92 -13.87 18.02
CA PRO A 187 13.95 -14.49 17.13
C PRO A 187 14.58 -15.70 16.42
N LYS A 188 13.92 -16.85 16.51
CA LYS A 188 14.32 -18.09 15.83
C LYS A 188 13.18 -18.51 14.92
N HIS A 189 13.40 -18.49 13.62
CA HIS A 189 12.47 -18.98 12.61
C HIS A 189 13.25 -19.70 11.50
N PRO A 190 12.79 -20.85 10.99
CA PRO A 190 13.52 -21.63 9.97
C PRO A 190 13.88 -20.80 8.73
N GLU A 191 12.98 -19.96 8.28
CA GLU A 191 13.21 -19.05 7.16
C GLU A 191 13.91 -17.73 7.52
N GLY A 192 14.34 -17.55 8.78
CA GLY A 192 15.07 -16.38 9.24
C GLY A 192 14.25 -15.10 9.39
N TYR A 193 12.90 -15.16 9.55
CA TYR A 193 12.09 -13.96 9.80
C TYR A 193 12.54 -13.24 11.06
N LEU A 194 12.67 -11.91 10.94
CA LEU A 194 13.15 -11.06 12.03
C LEU A 194 12.06 -10.78 13.07
N PHE A 195 10.82 -10.56 12.63
CA PHE A 195 9.70 -10.25 13.51
C PHE A 195 8.70 -11.40 13.56
N ILE A 196 8.68 -12.08 14.69
CA ILE A 196 7.83 -13.24 14.94
C ILE A 196 6.96 -13.02 16.18
N ASN A 197 5.81 -13.69 16.23
CA ASN A 197 4.93 -13.70 17.39
C ASN A 197 5.45 -14.68 18.47
N ARG A 198 4.70 -14.84 19.57
CA ARG A 198 5.10 -15.76 20.67
C ARG A 198 5.08 -17.23 20.27
N GLU A 199 4.26 -17.57 19.28
CA GLU A 199 4.14 -18.93 18.73
C GLU A 199 5.25 -19.21 17.68
N GLY A 200 6.16 -18.26 17.42
CA GLY A 200 7.24 -18.40 16.44
C GLY A 200 6.83 -18.07 15.00
N ASN A 201 5.58 -17.73 14.73
CA ASN A 201 5.10 -17.40 13.38
C ASN A 201 5.43 -15.95 12.98
N PRO A 202 5.66 -15.67 11.69
CA PRO A 202 5.84 -14.30 11.20
C PRO A 202 4.67 -13.39 11.56
N LEU A 203 4.96 -12.11 11.85
CA LEU A 203 3.92 -11.13 12.14
C LEU A 203 3.07 -10.83 10.91
N THR A 204 1.76 -10.72 11.13
CA THR A 204 0.84 -10.30 10.08
C THR A 204 0.79 -8.77 9.95
N ILE A 205 0.51 -8.32 8.73
CA ILE A 205 0.28 -6.90 8.42
C ILE A 205 -0.86 -6.35 9.27
N GLU A 206 -1.95 -7.11 9.39
CA GLU A 206 -3.14 -6.64 10.12
C GLU A 206 -2.88 -6.50 11.62
N ARG A 207 -2.20 -7.45 12.25
CA ARG A 207 -1.79 -7.33 13.66
C ARG A 207 -0.92 -6.09 13.88
N THR A 208 0.01 -5.82 12.97
CA THR A 208 0.86 -4.61 13.03
C THR A 208 0.04 -3.33 12.89
N ARG A 209 -0.98 -3.30 12.03
CA ARG A 209 -1.92 -2.17 11.90
C ARG A 209 -2.77 -1.97 13.15
N VAL A 210 -3.23 -3.05 13.80
CA VAL A 210 -3.98 -2.98 15.07
C VAL A 210 -3.15 -2.31 16.14
N PHE A 211 -1.89 -2.72 16.32
CA PHE A 211 -0.99 -2.10 17.31
C PHE A 211 -0.65 -0.65 16.96
N PHE A 212 -0.48 -0.32 15.68
CA PHE A 212 -0.31 1.07 15.26
C PHE A 212 -1.51 1.93 15.67
N ARG A 213 -2.75 1.49 15.39
CA ARG A 213 -3.97 2.20 15.79
C ARG A 213 -4.07 2.37 17.31
N ARG A 214 -3.73 1.32 18.08
CA ARG A 214 -3.71 1.36 19.55
C ARG A 214 -2.74 2.43 20.06
N TYR A 215 -1.50 2.45 19.60
CA TYR A 215 -0.50 3.41 20.05
C TYR A 215 -0.77 4.84 19.54
N ARG A 216 -1.29 4.99 18.32
CA ARG A 216 -1.77 6.27 17.81
C ARG A 216 -2.84 6.87 18.73
N LYS A 217 -3.86 6.08 19.12
CA LYS A 217 -4.90 6.51 20.06
C LYS A 217 -4.31 6.86 21.42
N LYS A 218 -3.37 6.06 21.95
CA LYS A 218 -2.69 6.33 23.22
C LYS A 218 -1.89 7.63 23.18
N ALA A 219 -1.26 7.92 22.05
CA ALA A 219 -0.52 9.16 21.79
C ALA A 219 -1.42 10.37 21.48
N LYS A 220 -2.75 10.21 21.45
CA LYS A 220 -3.75 11.25 21.09
C LYS A 220 -3.48 11.89 19.71
N ILE A 221 -2.96 11.11 18.76
CA ILE A 221 -2.70 11.54 17.39
C ILE A 221 -3.94 11.31 16.53
N ASP A 222 -4.25 12.31 15.67
CA ASP A 222 -5.38 12.32 14.75
C ASP A 222 -5.49 11.01 13.93
N ASP A 223 -6.70 10.51 13.74
CA ASP A 223 -6.98 9.23 13.08
C ASP A 223 -6.73 9.25 11.57
N LYS A 224 -6.62 10.42 10.95
CA LYS A 224 -6.16 10.58 9.56
C LYS A 224 -4.75 10.02 9.33
N PHE A 225 -3.92 9.93 10.37
CA PHE A 225 -2.60 9.33 10.29
C PHE A 225 -2.69 7.81 10.38
N VAL A 226 -2.26 7.16 9.33
CA VAL A 226 -2.16 5.71 9.20
C VAL A 226 -0.71 5.26 9.23
N ILE A 227 -0.46 3.96 9.44
CA ILE A 227 0.92 3.41 9.49
C ILE A 227 1.80 3.86 8.29
N HIS A 228 1.19 4.05 7.12
CA HIS A 228 1.90 4.54 5.93
C HIS A 228 2.34 6.01 6.05
N SER A 229 1.74 6.79 6.95
CA SER A 229 2.14 8.18 7.23
C SER A 229 3.55 8.27 7.81
N LEU A 230 4.00 7.25 8.58
CA LEU A 230 5.38 7.17 9.07
C LEU A 230 6.39 7.20 7.92
N ARG A 231 6.08 6.55 6.80
CA ARG A 231 6.97 6.47 5.63
C ARG A 231 7.06 7.77 4.83
N HIS A 232 6.04 8.65 4.89
CA HIS A 232 5.98 9.82 4.02
C HIS A 232 7.09 10.84 4.28
N ARG A 233 7.60 10.94 5.51
CA ARG A 233 8.60 11.93 5.89
C ARG A 233 9.95 11.75 5.17
N ILE A 234 10.40 10.53 4.94
CA ILE A 234 11.66 10.27 4.21
C ILE A 234 11.57 10.78 2.77
N ARG A 235 10.41 10.58 2.10
CA ARG A 235 10.23 11.07 0.72
C ARG A 235 10.29 12.60 0.64
N HIS A 236 9.82 13.33 1.64
CA HIS A 236 9.92 14.80 1.69
C HIS A 236 11.33 15.27 2.03
N GLY A 237 12.07 14.59 2.90
CA GLY A 237 13.45 14.91 3.23
C GLY A 237 14.42 14.70 2.07
N PHE A 238 14.30 13.60 1.33
CA PHE A 238 15.11 13.34 0.14
C PHE A 238 14.81 14.30 -1.01
N ASN A 239 13.54 14.64 -1.25
CA ASN A 239 13.18 15.60 -2.30
C ASN A 239 13.66 17.02 -2.00
N ARG A 240 13.68 17.46 -0.73
CA ARG A 240 14.26 18.77 -0.35
C ARG A 240 15.77 18.81 -0.58
N LYS A 241 16.50 17.75 -0.23
CA LYS A 241 17.96 17.69 -0.48
C LYS A 241 18.28 17.64 -1.97
N ARG A 242 17.52 16.87 -2.75
CA ARG A 242 17.70 16.77 -4.21
C ARG A 242 17.34 18.09 -4.92
N SER A 243 16.29 18.77 -4.48
CA SER A 243 15.91 20.09 -5.00
C SER A 243 16.94 21.18 -4.66
N LYS A 244 17.53 21.16 -3.45
CA LYS A 244 18.64 22.07 -3.08
C LYS A 244 19.91 21.77 -3.90
N TYR A 245 20.25 20.50 -4.11
CA TYR A 245 21.42 20.10 -4.89
C TYR A 245 21.29 20.48 -6.39
N ILE A 246 20.09 20.34 -6.96
CA ILE A 246 19.82 20.75 -8.36
C ILE A 246 19.82 22.29 -8.49
N ARG A 247 19.31 23.03 -7.48
CA ARG A 247 19.39 24.50 -7.47
C ARG A 247 20.82 25.00 -7.34
N SER A 248 21.63 24.42 -6.44
CA SER A 248 23.02 24.82 -6.28
C SER A 248 23.89 24.56 -7.53
N LYS A 249 23.60 23.54 -8.34
CA LYS A 249 24.29 23.32 -9.61
C LYS A 249 23.86 24.27 -10.74
N ARG A 250 22.66 24.87 -10.65
CA ARG A 250 22.20 25.88 -11.62
C ARG A 250 22.70 27.30 -11.34
N THR A 251 23.11 27.59 -10.11
CA THR A 251 23.64 28.90 -9.71
C THR A 251 25.16 29.00 -9.80
N ASN A 252 25.88 27.87 -9.97
CA ASN A 252 27.35 27.85 -10.11
C ASN A 252 27.79 27.53 -11.55
N GLY A 253 26.94 27.74 -12.53
CA GLY A 253 27.19 27.50 -13.96
C GLY A 253 26.89 28.76 -14.81
N THR A 254 27.41 29.92 -14.37
CA THR A 254 27.59 31.14 -15.19
C THR A 254 29.00 31.62 -15.02
#